data_9d28b8591d9a8843d3a955dca5b99413
#
_entry.id   9d28b8591d9a8843d3a955dca5b99413
#
_cell.length_a   1.000
_cell.length_b   1.000
_cell.length_c   1.000
_cell.angle_alpha   90.00
_cell.angle_beta   90.00
_cell.angle_gamma   90.00
#
_symmetry.space_group_name_H-M   'P 1'
#
loop_
_entity.id
_entity.type
_entity.pdbx_description
1 polymer ?
#
loop_
_entity_poly.entity_id
_entity_poly.type
_entity_poly.pdbx_seq_one_letter_code
_entity_poly.pdbx_strand_id
1 'polypeptide(L)'
;EPEDSVTPSLTTKVDESTVISISRADTQAETSETAIAFNTVKKETTSLPQGQQKVQTEGQEGVLQTTSMVTRSAGKVVSSTVFAKYVKKAPVDKVILVGTGSAEEAAANTLGDTVPSGEKQKWAHDWLLANGYTEADFTAANFIINHESGWQTNATNPSSGAYGLPQALPGNKMASAGADWRTNYQTQFKWFVNYCNQRYGSITGAYAYWK
;
A
#
# COMPACT_ATOMS: atom_id res chain seq x y z
N GLU A 1 43.90 -30.48 -31.28
CA GLU A 1 43.14 -30.88 -30.10
C GLU A 1 41.84 -31.55 -30.54
N PRO A 2 41.13 -32.32 -29.69
CA PRO A 2 39.93 -33.07 -30.08
C PRO A 2 38.79 -32.18 -30.64
N GLU A 3 38.74 -30.94 -30.24
CA GLU A 3 37.71 -29.95 -30.67
C GLU A 3 38.13 -29.16 -31.92
N ASP A 4 39.38 -29.32 -32.41
CA ASP A 4 39.83 -28.68 -33.65
C ASP A 4 39.11 -29.31 -34.85
N SER A 5 38.68 -28.52 -35.80
CA SER A 5 38.11 -29.02 -37.04
C SER A 5 39.17 -29.02 -38.16
N VAL A 6 39.25 -30.14 -38.85
CA VAL A 6 40.18 -30.32 -39.97
C VAL A 6 39.38 -30.53 -41.26
N THR A 7 39.71 -29.78 -42.28
CA THR A 7 39.12 -29.89 -43.62
C THR A 7 40.21 -30.09 -44.66
N PRO A 8 40.14 -31.10 -45.58
CA PRO A 8 39.13 -32.15 -45.64
C PRO A 8 39.19 -33.12 -44.48
N SER A 9 38.18 -34.00 -44.32
CA SER A 9 38.09 -34.94 -43.19
C SER A 9 39.33 -35.85 -43.15
N LEU A 10 39.75 -36.32 -41.95
CA LEU A 10 40.93 -37.16 -41.70
C LEU A 10 40.94 -38.48 -42.48
N THR A 11 39.76 -38.87 -43.03
CA THR A 11 39.63 -40.10 -43.86
C THR A 11 39.73 -39.82 -45.36
N THR A 12 39.89 -38.56 -45.78
CA THR A 12 39.96 -38.16 -47.17
C THR A 12 41.37 -38.48 -47.71
N LYS A 13 41.49 -39.14 -48.90
CA LYS A 13 42.76 -39.29 -49.57
C LYS A 13 43.25 -37.94 -50.04
N VAL A 14 44.43 -37.57 -49.63
CA VAL A 14 45.09 -36.31 -50.01
C VAL A 14 46.02 -36.53 -51.22
N ASP A 15 46.15 -35.52 -52.08
CA ASP A 15 47.07 -35.41 -53.20
C ASP A 15 47.85 -34.10 -53.09
N GLU A 16 48.77 -33.86 -54.05
CA GLU A 16 49.66 -32.68 -54.05
C GLU A 16 48.89 -31.33 -54.12
N SER A 17 47.65 -31.35 -54.55
CA SER A 17 46.74 -30.14 -54.60
C SER A 17 45.87 -29.96 -53.38
N THR A 18 45.90 -30.91 -52.45
CA THR A 18 44.98 -30.90 -51.30
C THR A 18 45.44 -29.85 -50.26
N VAL A 19 44.60 -28.84 -50.02
CA VAL A 19 44.80 -27.85 -48.98
C VAL A 19 44.16 -28.36 -47.67
N ILE A 20 45.00 -28.55 -46.66
CA ILE A 20 44.48 -28.91 -45.30
C ILE A 20 44.30 -27.64 -44.49
N SER A 21 43.08 -27.38 -44.11
CA SER A 21 42.73 -26.28 -43.21
C SER A 21 42.41 -26.80 -41.81
N ILE A 22 43.04 -26.22 -40.81
CA ILE A 22 42.80 -26.54 -39.39
C ILE A 22 42.17 -25.30 -38.74
N SER A 23 40.96 -25.44 -38.27
CA SER A 23 40.33 -24.42 -37.45
C SER A 23 40.41 -24.83 -35.99
N ARG A 24 41.19 -24.08 -35.22
CA ARG A 24 41.37 -24.35 -33.79
C ARG A 24 40.12 -23.97 -33.00
N ALA A 25 39.83 -24.79 -31.99
CA ALA A 25 38.83 -24.50 -31.02
C ALA A 25 39.31 -23.39 -30.07
N ASP A 26 38.43 -22.45 -29.76
CA ASP A 26 38.64 -21.40 -28.75
C ASP A 26 37.69 -21.62 -27.61
N THR A 27 38.20 -21.68 -26.38
CA THR A 27 37.39 -21.89 -25.18
C THR A 27 37.50 -20.68 -24.30
N GLN A 28 36.36 -20.07 -24.04
CA GLN A 28 36.23 -18.84 -23.23
C GLN A 28 35.14 -18.98 -22.18
N ALA A 29 35.32 -18.27 -21.06
CA ALA A 29 34.28 -18.12 -20.05
C ALA A 29 33.30 -17.03 -20.50
N GLU A 30 32.05 -17.40 -20.67
CA GLU A 30 30.96 -16.47 -21.02
C GLU A 30 29.98 -16.36 -19.88
N THR A 31 29.56 -15.14 -19.61
CA THR A 31 28.58 -14.84 -18.55
C THR A 31 27.29 -14.34 -19.18
N SER A 32 26.17 -14.94 -18.75
CA SER A 32 24.82 -14.53 -19.12
C SER A 32 24.00 -14.18 -17.89
N GLU A 33 23.06 -13.29 -18.04
CA GLU A 33 22.11 -12.90 -16.99
C GLU A 33 20.69 -13.27 -17.40
N THR A 34 19.95 -13.85 -16.45
CA THR A 34 18.56 -14.24 -16.64
C THR A 34 17.72 -13.62 -15.52
N ALA A 35 16.57 -13.05 -15.88
CA ALA A 35 15.65 -12.51 -14.88
C ALA A 35 15.08 -13.63 -13.99
N ILE A 36 14.97 -13.34 -12.69
CA ILE A 36 14.24 -14.15 -11.71
C ILE A 36 12.94 -13.42 -11.45
N ALA A 37 11.81 -14.03 -11.78
CA ALA A 37 10.51 -13.47 -11.52
C ALA A 37 10.27 -13.30 -10.00
N PHE A 38 9.54 -12.25 -9.62
CA PHE A 38 9.04 -12.05 -8.26
C PHE A 38 7.65 -12.69 -8.09
N ASN A 39 7.26 -12.97 -6.85
CA ASN A 39 5.93 -13.43 -6.52
C ASN A 39 5.02 -12.25 -6.15
N THR A 40 3.70 -12.47 -6.23
CA THR A 40 2.71 -11.55 -5.70
C THR A 40 2.11 -12.14 -4.43
N VAL A 41 2.29 -11.45 -3.30
CA VAL A 41 1.76 -11.83 -2.00
C VAL A 41 0.61 -10.90 -1.64
N LYS A 42 -0.56 -11.47 -1.30
CA LYS A 42 -1.69 -10.71 -0.77
C LYS A 42 -1.67 -10.77 0.75
N LYS A 43 -1.79 -9.61 1.42
CA LYS A 43 -1.91 -9.50 2.87
C LYS A 43 -3.23 -8.84 3.21
N GLU A 44 -3.98 -9.44 4.10
CA GLU A 44 -5.21 -8.88 4.62
C GLU A 44 -4.92 -7.75 5.62
N THR A 45 -5.79 -6.73 5.62
CA THR A 45 -5.70 -5.60 6.53
C THR A 45 -7.08 -4.99 6.78
N THR A 46 -7.35 -4.62 8.03
CA THR A 46 -8.54 -3.87 8.42
C THR A 46 -8.43 -2.37 8.11
N SER A 47 -7.24 -1.89 7.77
CA SER A 47 -6.99 -0.48 7.40
C SER A 47 -7.59 -0.06 6.05
N LEU A 48 -8.11 -1.02 5.29
CA LEU A 48 -8.80 -0.76 4.02
C LEU A 48 -10.21 -1.36 4.09
N PRO A 49 -11.20 -0.70 3.49
CA PRO A 49 -12.54 -1.25 3.34
C PRO A 49 -12.50 -2.61 2.63
N GLN A 50 -13.47 -3.46 2.97
CA GLN A 50 -13.59 -4.80 2.39
C GLN A 50 -13.58 -4.76 0.86
N GLY A 51 -12.72 -5.58 0.27
CA GLY A 51 -12.56 -5.70 -1.19
C GLY A 51 -11.65 -4.65 -1.84
N GLN A 52 -11.28 -3.58 -1.15
CA GLN A 52 -10.28 -2.64 -1.68
C GLN A 52 -8.88 -3.25 -1.65
N GLN A 53 -8.08 -2.88 -2.66
CA GLN A 53 -6.70 -3.33 -2.76
C GLN A 53 -5.76 -2.13 -2.91
N LYS A 54 -4.61 -2.20 -2.24
CA LYS A 54 -3.55 -1.20 -2.34
C LYS A 54 -2.20 -1.89 -2.46
N VAL A 55 -1.40 -1.48 -3.43
CA VAL A 55 -0.02 -1.97 -3.52
C VAL A 55 0.79 -1.35 -2.40
N GLN A 56 1.36 -2.18 -1.53
CA GLN A 56 2.27 -1.78 -0.46
C GLN A 56 3.71 -1.78 -0.93
N THR A 57 4.09 -2.79 -1.71
CA THR A 57 5.45 -2.93 -2.25
C THR A 57 5.34 -3.36 -3.70
N GLU A 58 5.99 -2.63 -4.59
CA GLU A 58 6.13 -3.05 -5.98
C GLU A 58 7.15 -4.18 -6.11
N GLY A 59 6.80 -5.18 -6.93
CA GLY A 59 7.71 -6.28 -7.24
C GLY A 59 8.90 -5.82 -8.08
N GLN A 60 10.05 -6.42 -7.85
CA GLN A 60 11.23 -6.21 -8.66
C GLN A 60 11.82 -7.55 -9.06
N GLU A 61 12.14 -7.71 -10.33
CA GLU A 61 12.82 -8.90 -10.80
C GLU A 61 14.24 -8.98 -10.22
N GLY A 62 14.63 -10.20 -9.88
CA GLY A 62 15.99 -10.57 -9.55
C GLY A 62 16.82 -10.84 -10.80
N VAL A 63 18.11 -11.13 -10.60
CA VAL A 63 19.04 -11.47 -11.67
C VAL A 63 19.83 -12.72 -11.26
N LEU A 64 19.72 -13.78 -12.04
CA LEU A 64 20.56 -14.97 -11.99
C LEU A 64 21.70 -14.79 -12.97
N GLN A 65 22.92 -14.83 -12.48
CA GLN A 65 24.12 -14.85 -13.31
C GLN A 65 24.59 -16.28 -13.48
N THR A 66 24.79 -16.68 -14.76
CA THR A 66 25.30 -17.98 -15.13
C THR A 66 26.62 -17.79 -15.87
N THR A 67 27.67 -18.48 -15.45
CA THR A 67 28.95 -18.51 -16.15
C THR A 67 29.20 -19.89 -16.73
N SER A 68 29.48 -19.93 -18.02
CA SER A 68 29.73 -21.17 -18.79
C SER A 68 31.06 -21.11 -19.46
N MET A 69 31.72 -22.25 -19.55
CA MET A 69 32.83 -22.44 -20.49
C MET A 69 32.24 -22.78 -21.84
N VAL A 70 32.51 -21.95 -22.83
CA VAL A 70 32.00 -22.10 -24.20
C VAL A 70 33.16 -22.34 -25.14
N THR A 71 33.12 -23.47 -25.83
CA THR A 71 34.10 -23.81 -26.85
C THR A 71 33.49 -23.54 -28.22
N ARG A 72 34.22 -22.77 -29.03
CA ARG A 72 33.84 -22.48 -30.42
C ARG A 72 34.87 -23.03 -31.39
N SER A 73 34.39 -23.60 -32.48
CA SER A 73 35.21 -23.97 -33.63
C SER A 73 34.62 -23.31 -34.89
N ALA A 74 35.44 -22.62 -35.66
CA ALA A 74 35.00 -21.83 -36.82
C ALA A 74 33.84 -20.86 -36.50
N GLY A 75 33.86 -20.25 -35.32
CA GLY A 75 32.82 -19.31 -34.86
C GLY A 75 31.53 -19.96 -34.37
N LYS A 76 31.36 -21.27 -34.43
CA LYS A 76 30.19 -22.00 -33.97
C LYS A 76 30.45 -22.60 -32.59
N VAL A 77 29.46 -22.52 -31.70
CA VAL A 77 29.52 -23.20 -30.39
C VAL A 77 29.46 -24.70 -30.61
N VAL A 78 30.51 -25.40 -30.18
CA VAL A 78 30.62 -26.87 -30.22
C VAL A 78 30.44 -27.52 -28.87
N SER A 79 30.66 -26.76 -27.78
CA SER A 79 30.44 -27.21 -26.42
C SER A 79 30.12 -26.02 -25.53
N SER A 80 29.23 -26.22 -24.53
CA SER A 80 28.94 -25.23 -23.48
C SER A 80 28.66 -25.95 -22.18
N THR A 81 29.46 -25.68 -21.16
CA THR A 81 29.34 -26.30 -19.84
C THR A 81 29.21 -25.21 -18.77
N VAL A 82 28.07 -25.19 -18.04
CA VAL A 82 27.87 -24.30 -16.92
C VAL A 82 28.74 -24.75 -15.75
N PHE A 83 29.56 -23.85 -15.20
CA PHE A 83 30.39 -24.15 -14.04
C PHE A 83 30.05 -23.26 -12.83
N ALA A 84 29.33 -22.16 -13.01
CA ALA A 84 28.87 -21.33 -11.90
C ALA A 84 27.47 -20.74 -12.15
N LYS A 85 26.64 -20.75 -11.10
CA LYS A 85 25.37 -20.03 -11.05
C LYS A 85 25.25 -19.39 -9.71
N TYR A 86 24.89 -18.10 -9.67
CA TYR A 86 24.55 -17.42 -8.42
C TYR A 86 23.53 -16.31 -8.64
N VAL A 87 22.79 -16.02 -7.60
CA VAL A 87 21.81 -14.92 -7.62
C VAL A 87 22.56 -13.62 -7.42
N LYS A 88 22.74 -12.86 -8.49
CA LYS A 88 23.37 -11.53 -8.47
C LYS A 88 22.51 -10.50 -7.78
N LYS A 89 21.19 -10.57 -7.99
CA LYS A 89 20.19 -9.75 -7.33
C LYS A 89 18.99 -10.62 -6.98
N ALA A 90 18.60 -10.65 -5.71
CA ALA A 90 17.39 -11.35 -5.30
C ALA A 90 16.14 -10.61 -5.80
N PRO A 91 15.06 -11.31 -6.20
CA PRO A 91 13.80 -10.68 -6.51
C PRO A 91 13.16 -10.09 -5.24
N VAL A 92 12.38 -9.04 -5.40
CA VAL A 92 11.56 -8.45 -4.35
C VAL A 92 10.10 -8.73 -4.68
N ASP A 93 9.40 -9.42 -3.78
CA ASP A 93 8.00 -9.77 -4.00
C ASP A 93 7.08 -8.54 -4.01
N LYS A 94 6.10 -8.55 -4.89
CA LYS A 94 5.02 -7.58 -4.89
C LYS A 94 4.07 -7.88 -3.73
N VAL A 95 3.80 -6.88 -2.87
CA VAL A 95 2.85 -7.01 -1.76
C VAL A 95 1.62 -6.16 -2.04
N ILE A 96 0.45 -6.80 -2.07
CA ILE A 96 -0.86 -6.17 -2.23
C ILE A 96 -1.62 -6.31 -0.92
N LEU A 97 -2.01 -5.19 -0.31
CA LEU A 97 -2.94 -5.16 0.81
C LEU A 97 -4.36 -5.36 0.29
N VAL A 98 -5.09 -6.28 0.92
CA VAL A 98 -6.50 -6.55 0.63
C VAL A 98 -7.32 -6.16 1.85
N GLY A 99 -8.24 -5.23 1.68
CA GLY A 99 -9.09 -4.74 2.75
C GLY A 99 -10.09 -5.80 3.21
N THR A 100 -10.17 -5.97 4.52
CA THR A 100 -11.16 -6.80 5.22
C THR A 100 -11.96 -6.00 6.24
N GLY A 101 -11.59 -4.72 6.45
CA GLY A 101 -12.25 -3.83 7.40
C GLY A 101 -13.60 -3.31 6.89
N SER A 102 -14.47 -2.91 7.80
CA SER A 102 -15.60 -2.06 7.48
C SER A 102 -15.10 -0.68 7.02
N ALA A 103 -15.95 0.12 6.37
CA ALA A 103 -15.60 1.51 6.03
C ALA A 103 -15.25 2.31 7.29
N GLU A 104 -15.90 1.99 8.42
CA GLU A 104 -15.65 2.59 9.73
C GLU A 104 -14.28 2.23 10.30
N GLU A 105 -13.93 0.93 10.31
CA GLU A 105 -12.61 0.46 10.77
C GLU A 105 -11.48 1.01 9.91
N ALA A 106 -11.66 1.06 8.60
CA ALA A 106 -10.67 1.64 7.71
C ALA A 106 -10.47 3.15 7.95
N ALA A 107 -11.56 3.88 8.20
CA ALA A 107 -11.50 5.29 8.55
C ALA A 107 -10.83 5.51 9.92
N ALA A 108 -11.17 4.73 10.93
CA ALA A 108 -10.57 4.78 12.27
C ALA A 108 -9.06 4.52 12.22
N ASN A 109 -8.63 3.51 11.49
CA ASN A 109 -7.20 3.14 11.37
C ASN A 109 -6.36 4.15 10.57
N THR A 110 -6.99 5.04 9.80
CA THR A 110 -6.30 6.12 9.06
C THR A 110 -6.26 7.43 9.83
N LEU A 111 -7.06 7.56 10.90
CA LEU A 111 -7.05 8.70 11.79
C LEU A 111 -5.84 8.60 12.73
N GLY A 112 -4.95 9.58 12.69
CA GLY A 112 -3.92 9.74 13.72
C GLY A 112 -4.54 10.24 15.03
N ASP A 113 -3.82 10.09 16.14
CA ASP A 113 -4.24 10.64 17.42
C ASP A 113 -4.26 12.18 17.37
N THR A 114 -5.37 12.78 17.78
CA THR A 114 -5.51 14.23 17.87
C THR A 114 -5.35 14.68 19.32
N VAL A 115 -4.38 15.55 19.57
CA VAL A 115 -4.19 16.16 20.89
C VAL A 115 -5.24 17.28 21.10
N PRO A 116 -6.11 17.20 22.12
CA PRO A 116 -7.08 18.26 22.41
C PRO A 116 -6.36 19.57 22.79
N SER A 117 -6.69 20.67 22.10
CA SER A 117 -6.00 21.95 22.29
C SER A 117 -6.78 23.00 23.08
N GLY A 118 -8.09 22.87 23.17
CA GLY A 118 -8.99 23.80 23.84
C GLY A 118 -9.82 23.17 24.95
N GLU A 119 -10.42 23.98 25.82
CA GLU A 119 -11.27 23.50 26.92
C GLU A 119 -12.40 22.58 26.43
N LYS A 120 -13.11 22.98 25.38
CA LYS A 120 -14.22 22.19 24.82
C LYS A 120 -13.74 20.88 24.23
N GLN A 121 -12.59 20.90 23.57
CA GLN A 121 -11.97 19.69 23.00
C GLN A 121 -11.52 18.74 24.09
N LYS A 122 -10.86 19.25 25.15
CA LYS A 122 -10.44 18.43 26.29
C LYS A 122 -11.65 17.80 26.98
N TRP A 123 -12.68 18.59 27.24
CA TRP A 123 -13.90 18.05 27.84
C TRP A 123 -14.54 16.96 26.95
N ALA A 124 -14.64 17.19 25.65
CA ALA A 124 -15.22 16.23 24.70
C ALA A 124 -14.41 14.94 24.62
N HIS A 125 -13.08 15.03 24.59
CA HIS A 125 -12.15 13.91 24.65
C HIS A 125 -12.37 13.08 25.92
N ASP A 126 -12.27 13.72 27.09
CA ASP A 126 -12.41 13.04 28.38
C ASP A 126 -13.82 12.42 28.54
N TRP A 127 -14.85 13.12 28.05
CA TRP A 127 -16.20 12.59 28.08
C TRP A 127 -16.37 11.38 27.16
N LEU A 128 -15.80 11.39 25.95
CA LEU A 128 -15.84 10.23 25.04
C LEU A 128 -15.17 9.01 25.68
N LEU A 129 -13.94 9.15 26.18
CA LEU A 129 -13.23 8.03 26.80
C LEU A 129 -13.96 7.49 28.03
N ALA A 130 -14.53 8.35 28.88
CA ALA A 130 -15.31 7.98 30.04
C ALA A 130 -16.63 7.26 29.68
N ASN A 131 -17.12 7.41 28.44
CA ASN A 131 -18.33 6.75 27.94
C ASN A 131 -18.03 5.58 26.99
N GLY A 132 -16.78 5.07 26.97
CA GLY A 132 -16.39 3.86 26.25
C GLY A 132 -16.07 4.07 24.76
N TYR A 133 -15.94 5.31 24.31
CA TYR A 133 -15.46 5.66 22.99
C TYR A 133 -13.92 5.61 22.93
N THR A 134 -13.36 5.67 21.74
CA THR A 134 -11.92 5.53 21.49
C THR A 134 -11.26 6.87 21.11
N GLU A 135 -9.92 6.90 21.07
CA GLU A 135 -9.16 8.04 20.54
C GLU A 135 -9.52 8.34 19.07
N ALA A 136 -9.79 7.29 18.28
CA ALA A 136 -10.22 7.44 16.90
C ALA A 136 -11.60 8.15 16.81
N ASP A 137 -12.53 7.87 17.74
CA ASP A 137 -13.81 8.56 17.81
C ASP A 137 -13.64 10.03 18.13
N PHE A 138 -12.73 10.38 19.06
CA PHE A 138 -12.42 11.78 19.36
C PHE A 138 -11.81 12.48 18.13
N THR A 139 -10.84 11.84 17.46
CA THR A 139 -10.21 12.43 16.27
C THR A 139 -11.23 12.65 15.16
N ALA A 140 -12.15 11.71 14.94
CA ALA A 140 -13.25 11.84 13.99
C ALA A 140 -14.21 12.98 14.37
N ALA A 141 -14.62 13.05 15.64
CA ALA A 141 -15.48 14.10 16.16
C ALA A 141 -14.82 15.49 16.03
N ASN A 142 -13.55 15.58 16.40
CA ASN A 142 -12.79 16.83 16.30
C ASN A 142 -12.68 17.31 14.85
N PHE A 143 -12.42 16.39 13.91
CA PHE A 143 -12.39 16.72 12.49
C PHE A 143 -13.72 17.32 12.04
N ILE A 144 -14.83 16.63 12.28
CA ILE A 144 -16.16 17.07 11.84
C ILE A 144 -16.52 18.42 12.46
N ILE A 145 -16.43 18.56 13.80
CA ILE A 145 -16.83 19.78 14.49
C ILE A 145 -15.94 20.97 14.13
N ASN A 146 -14.65 20.72 13.90
CA ASN A 146 -13.75 21.78 13.46
C ASN A 146 -14.16 22.35 12.09
N HIS A 147 -14.57 21.48 11.17
CA HIS A 147 -15.02 21.90 9.84
C HIS A 147 -16.44 22.54 9.87
N GLU A 148 -17.32 22.07 10.75
CA GLU A 148 -18.69 22.58 10.84
C GLU A 148 -18.77 23.95 11.52
N SER A 149 -18.03 24.16 12.59
CA SER A 149 -18.19 25.36 13.43
C SER A 149 -16.87 25.93 14.01
N GLY A 150 -15.73 25.25 13.81
CA GLY A 150 -14.50 25.60 14.53
C GLY A 150 -14.67 25.56 16.05
N TRP A 151 -15.49 24.64 16.59
CA TRP A 151 -15.83 24.53 18.00
C TRP A 151 -16.58 25.75 18.58
N GLN A 152 -17.27 26.52 17.74
CA GLN A 152 -18.05 27.68 18.18
C GLN A 152 -19.48 27.26 18.55
N THR A 153 -19.82 27.36 19.85
CA THR A 153 -21.12 26.95 20.40
C THR A 153 -22.30 27.71 19.81
N ASN A 154 -22.08 28.94 19.38
CA ASN A 154 -23.10 29.84 18.83
C ASN A 154 -22.95 30.07 17.31
N ALA A 155 -22.15 29.22 16.63
CA ALA A 155 -22.02 29.32 15.18
C ALA A 155 -23.39 29.21 14.53
N THR A 156 -23.69 30.12 13.59
CA THR A 156 -24.91 30.10 12.83
C THR A 156 -24.60 30.30 11.36
N ASN A 157 -25.02 29.38 10.51
CA ASN A 157 -24.91 29.53 9.07
C ASN A 157 -26.01 30.52 8.62
N PRO A 158 -25.64 31.67 8.03
CA PRO A 158 -26.62 32.72 7.70
C PRO A 158 -27.58 32.32 6.58
N SER A 159 -27.19 31.38 5.74
CA SER A 159 -27.98 30.93 4.59
C SER A 159 -28.99 29.83 4.98
N SER A 160 -28.54 28.84 5.77
CA SER A 160 -29.36 27.67 6.10
C SER A 160 -30.04 27.78 7.48
N GLY A 161 -29.46 28.56 8.41
CA GLY A 161 -29.88 28.61 9.83
C GLY A 161 -29.34 27.40 10.64
N ALA A 162 -28.39 26.61 10.10
CA ALA A 162 -27.72 25.58 10.86
C ALA A 162 -26.98 26.17 12.06
N TYR A 163 -26.98 25.46 13.20
CA TYR A 163 -26.58 26.04 14.48
C TYR A 163 -25.67 25.15 15.32
N GLY A 164 -24.75 25.81 16.02
CA GLY A 164 -23.94 25.26 17.09
C GLY A 164 -22.76 24.43 16.60
N LEU A 165 -22.14 23.65 17.50
CA LEU A 165 -20.98 22.81 17.21
C LEU A 165 -21.19 21.91 15.99
N PRO A 166 -22.32 21.15 15.88
CA PRO A 166 -22.55 20.22 14.80
C PRO A 166 -23.29 20.82 13.60
N GLN A 167 -23.51 22.13 13.56
CA GLN A 167 -24.35 22.79 12.55
C GLN A 167 -25.69 22.06 12.31
N ALA A 168 -26.39 21.78 13.43
CA ALA A 168 -27.69 21.09 13.38
C ALA A 168 -28.73 21.92 12.63
N LEU A 169 -29.50 21.25 11.74
CA LEU A 169 -30.55 21.88 10.95
C LEU A 169 -31.89 21.11 11.06
N PRO A 170 -32.96 21.69 11.62
CA PRO A 170 -32.94 22.93 12.44
C PRO A 170 -32.22 22.72 13.77
N GLY A 171 -31.65 23.82 14.31
CA GLY A 171 -30.85 23.79 15.54
C GLY A 171 -31.60 23.27 16.77
N ASN A 172 -32.93 23.48 16.84
CA ASN A 172 -33.76 23.03 17.96
C ASN A 172 -33.86 21.49 18.11
N LYS A 173 -33.38 20.70 17.13
CA LYS A 173 -33.24 19.24 17.29
C LYS A 173 -32.34 18.90 18.48
N MET A 174 -31.36 19.75 18.80
CA MET A 174 -30.48 19.57 19.95
C MET A 174 -31.18 19.67 21.30
N ALA A 175 -32.41 20.18 21.36
CA ALA A 175 -33.20 20.19 22.58
C ALA A 175 -33.52 18.80 23.15
N SER A 176 -33.44 17.76 22.32
CA SER A 176 -33.54 16.35 22.77
C SER A 176 -32.41 15.91 23.69
N ALA A 177 -31.26 16.60 23.68
CA ALA A 177 -30.14 16.32 24.57
C ALA A 177 -30.10 17.22 25.82
N GLY A 178 -30.88 18.31 25.85
CA GLY A 178 -31.00 19.21 26.99
C GLY A 178 -31.62 20.57 26.61
N ALA A 179 -32.35 21.15 27.53
CA ALA A 179 -33.04 22.44 27.30
C ALA A 179 -32.07 23.62 27.08
N ASP A 180 -30.84 23.49 27.55
CA ASP A 180 -29.77 24.48 27.48
C ASP A 180 -28.95 24.41 26.18
N TRP A 181 -29.39 23.62 25.21
CA TRP A 181 -28.70 23.34 23.95
C TRP A 181 -28.18 24.59 23.20
N ARG A 182 -28.83 25.72 23.38
CA ARG A 182 -28.47 26.94 22.66
C ARG A 182 -27.11 27.50 23.08
N THR A 183 -26.74 27.34 24.33
CA THR A 183 -25.57 27.96 24.93
C THR A 183 -24.58 26.95 25.54
N ASN A 184 -24.98 25.71 25.72
CA ASN A 184 -24.17 24.67 26.32
C ASN A 184 -23.56 23.76 25.28
N TYR A 185 -22.23 23.88 25.11
CA TYR A 185 -21.48 23.05 24.17
C TYR A 185 -21.48 21.55 24.54
N GLN A 186 -21.60 21.24 25.82
CA GLN A 186 -21.67 19.84 26.27
C GLN A 186 -22.97 19.18 25.81
N THR A 187 -24.07 19.87 25.88
CA THR A 187 -25.38 19.42 25.38
C THR A 187 -25.35 19.26 23.86
N GLN A 188 -24.76 20.21 23.14
CA GLN A 188 -24.61 20.13 21.70
C GLN A 188 -23.72 18.96 21.28
N PHE A 189 -22.60 18.72 21.99
CA PHE A 189 -21.70 17.62 21.73
C PHE A 189 -22.36 16.25 21.98
N LYS A 190 -23.07 16.09 23.09
CA LYS A 190 -23.83 14.86 23.39
C LYS A 190 -24.87 14.56 22.31
N TRP A 191 -25.57 15.60 21.86
CA TRP A 191 -26.51 15.47 20.74
C TRP A 191 -25.80 15.02 19.46
N PHE A 192 -24.67 15.62 19.15
CA PHE A 192 -23.84 15.25 17.99
C PHE A 192 -23.44 13.77 18.01
N VAL A 193 -22.92 13.27 19.14
CA VAL A 193 -22.54 11.86 19.29
C VAL A 193 -23.75 10.95 19.09
N ASN A 194 -24.88 11.30 19.70
CA ASN A 194 -26.13 10.53 19.53
C ASN A 194 -26.61 10.52 18.07
N TYR A 195 -26.53 11.65 17.39
CA TYR A 195 -26.87 11.78 15.99
C TYR A 195 -25.96 10.92 15.10
N CYS A 196 -24.64 10.95 15.34
CA CYS A 196 -23.68 10.12 14.61
C CYS A 196 -24.02 8.63 14.78
N ASN A 197 -24.25 8.17 16.00
CA ASN A 197 -24.61 6.78 16.28
C ASN A 197 -25.90 6.34 15.60
N GLN A 198 -26.93 7.18 15.65
CA GLN A 198 -28.24 6.85 15.07
C GLN A 198 -28.24 6.90 13.54
N ARG A 199 -27.51 7.83 12.94
CA ARG A 199 -27.54 8.08 11.50
C ARG A 199 -26.52 7.28 10.74
N TYR A 200 -25.32 7.09 11.32
CA TYR A 200 -24.15 6.53 10.67
C TYR A 200 -23.56 5.32 11.40
N GLY A 201 -24.21 4.85 12.47
CA GLY A 201 -23.75 3.72 13.28
C GLY A 201 -22.68 4.08 14.32
N SER A 202 -21.81 5.04 14.02
CA SER A 202 -20.74 5.51 14.91
C SER A 202 -20.26 6.91 14.53
N ILE A 203 -19.36 7.50 15.35
CA ILE A 203 -18.71 8.77 15.05
C ILE A 203 -17.71 8.58 13.88
N THR A 204 -16.96 7.48 13.88
CA THR A 204 -16.05 7.14 12.78
C THR A 204 -16.80 6.83 11.49
N GLY A 205 -18.01 6.26 11.56
CA GLY A 205 -18.94 6.09 10.44
C GLY A 205 -19.40 7.43 9.85
N ALA A 206 -19.74 8.39 10.71
CA ALA A 206 -20.05 9.74 10.28
C ALA A 206 -18.87 10.41 9.57
N TYR A 207 -17.64 10.24 10.09
CA TYR A 207 -16.44 10.75 9.46
C TYR A 207 -16.19 10.12 8.08
N ALA A 208 -16.37 8.80 7.95
CA ALA A 208 -16.21 8.09 6.67
C ALA A 208 -17.22 8.60 5.61
N TYR A 209 -18.43 8.96 6.02
CA TYR A 209 -19.44 9.54 5.14
C TYR A 209 -19.12 10.98 4.74
N TRP A 210 -18.53 11.77 5.67
CA TRP A 210 -18.24 13.19 5.49
C TRP A 210 -17.04 13.42 4.56
N LYS A 211 -16.09 12.48 4.49
CA LYS A 211 -14.87 12.54 3.70
C LYS A 211 -15.04 12.03 2.27
#